data_dce3d030c3eef41a5e099fc6afc2ef7d
#
_entry.id   dce3d030c3eef41a5e099fc6afc2ef7d
#
_cell.length_a   1.000
_cell.length_b   1.000
_cell.length_c   1.000
_cell.angle_alpha   90.00
_cell.angle_beta   90.00
_cell.angle_gamma   90.00
#
_symmetry.space_group_name_H-M   'P 1'
#
loop_
_entity.id
_entity.type
_entity.pdbx_description
1 polymer ?
#
loop_
_entity_poly.entity_id
_entity_poly.type
_entity_poly.pdbx_seq_one_letter_code
_entity_poly.pdbx_strand_id
1 'polypeptide(L)'
;MNIPNTNKPHRNHAAAFLGAAFLCLACAAQAAPWTFNLAKGCTSQNAAGDTIRSTGEGAFDPGAGAVAGGGNYSIRNAQGKVTAHGSWSATALGNFKSDGGLNDGEQGGILDITITLYPDGGAPQTGVPMRVVCPFVNGAFDEEGDAAFVGAFTTRIDGETVFHIEQ
;
A
#
# COMPACT_ATOMS: atom_id res chain seq x y z
N MET A 1 90.07 -5.53 20.12
CA MET A 1 89.10 -5.39 19.01
C MET A 1 87.79 -6.00 19.46
N ASN A 2 86.85 -5.13 19.85
CA ASN A 2 85.53 -5.52 20.43
C ASN A 2 84.48 -5.44 19.34
N ILE A 3 83.78 -6.56 19.12
CA ILE A 3 82.60 -6.60 18.26
C ILE A 3 81.34 -6.58 19.17
N PRO A 4 80.45 -5.61 19.05
CA PRO A 4 79.23 -5.62 19.85
C PRO A 4 78.18 -6.46 19.15
N ASN A 5 77.58 -7.39 19.94
CA ASN A 5 76.49 -8.26 19.60
C ASN A 5 75.19 -7.47 19.76
N THR A 6 74.44 -7.23 18.69
CA THR A 6 73.11 -6.58 18.72
C THR A 6 72.01 -7.62 18.59
N ASN A 7 71.51 -8.12 19.70
CA ASN A 7 70.28 -8.91 19.75
C ASN A 7 69.06 -7.96 19.57
N LYS A 8 68.39 -8.08 18.40
CA LYS A 8 67.06 -7.46 18.20
C LYS A 8 65.95 -8.41 18.69
N PRO A 9 65.04 -7.97 19.57
CA PRO A 9 63.88 -8.77 19.91
C PRO A 9 62.86 -8.74 18.76
N HIS A 10 62.43 -9.92 18.33
CA HIS A 10 61.27 -10.10 17.44
C HIS A 10 60.00 -9.74 18.21
N ARG A 11 59.35 -8.67 17.77
CA ARG A 11 57.97 -8.33 18.15
C ARG A 11 57.00 -9.19 17.34
N ASN A 12 56.43 -10.17 17.98
CA ASN A 12 55.25 -10.89 17.46
C ASN A 12 54.04 -9.99 17.52
N HIS A 13 53.58 -9.48 16.40
CA HIS A 13 52.30 -8.85 16.25
C HIS A 13 51.23 -9.94 16.09
N ALA A 14 50.57 -10.30 17.16
CA ALA A 14 49.33 -11.07 17.11
C ALA A 14 48.25 -10.19 16.52
N ALA A 15 47.91 -10.35 15.26
CA ALA A 15 46.74 -9.69 14.65
C ALA A 15 45.48 -10.41 15.15
N ALA A 16 44.80 -9.75 16.07
CA ALA A 16 43.47 -10.17 16.46
C ALA A 16 42.48 -9.80 15.35
N PHE A 17 42.04 -10.80 14.58
CA PHE A 17 40.92 -10.65 13.66
C PHE A 17 39.62 -10.60 14.48
N LEU A 18 39.09 -9.41 14.75
CA LEU A 18 37.73 -9.21 15.15
C LEU A 18 36.82 -9.50 13.94
N GLY A 19 36.31 -10.71 13.85
CA GLY A 19 35.24 -11.06 12.91
C GLY A 19 33.95 -10.35 13.34
N ALA A 20 33.62 -9.25 12.67
CA ALA A 20 32.29 -8.63 12.76
C ALA A 20 31.30 -9.57 12.07
N ALA A 21 30.60 -10.38 12.86
CA ALA A 21 29.44 -11.13 12.39
C ALA A 21 28.33 -10.11 12.07
N PHE A 22 28.20 -9.75 10.80
CA PHE A 22 27.01 -9.06 10.30
C PHE A 22 25.86 -10.07 10.35
N LEU A 23 25.07 -9.98 11.44
CA LEU A 23 23.72 -10.55 11.43
C LEU A 23 22.89 -9.73 10.43
N CYS A 24 22.82 -10.19 9.18
CA CYS A 24 21.75 -9.79 8.30
C CYS A 24 20.44 -10.34 8.89
N LEU A 25 19.74 -9.53 9.69
CA LEU A 25 18.31 -9.74 9.88
C LEU A 25 17.69 -9.55 8.48
N ALA A 26 17.52 -10.65 7.75
CA ALA A 26 16.55 -10.70 6.68
C ALA A 26 15.20 -10.49 7.35
N CYS A 27 14.67 -9.24 7.31
CA CYS A 27 13.25 -9.03 7.43
C CYS A 27 12.63 -9.84 6.28
N ALA A 28 12.20 -11.05 6.57
CA ALA A 28 11.23 -11.72 5.74
C ALA A 28 10.01 -10.79 5.73
N ALA A 29 9.82 -10.07 4.65
CA ALA A 29 8.54 -9.43 4.39
C ALA A 29 7.54 -10.59 4.37
N GLN A 30 6.79 -10.75 5.45
CA GLN A 30 5.65 -11.66 5.46
C GLN A 30 4.71 -11.10 4.40
N ALA A 31 4.40 -11.91 3.40
CA ALA A 31 3.38 -11.55 2.42
C ALA A 31 2.12 -11.19 3.19
N ALA A 32 1.54 -10.05 2.86
CA ALA A 32 0.28 -9.64 3.46
C ALA A 32 -0.78 -10.69 3.07
N PRO A 33 -1.61 -11.16 4.00
CA PRO A 33 -2.56 -12.25 3.71
C PRO A 33 -3.71 -11.81 2.79
N TRP A 34 -3.80 -10.50 2.50
CA TRP A 34 -4.89 -9.93 1.71
C TRP A 34 -4.37 -9.01 0.62
N THR A 35 -5.02 -9.07 -0.54
CA THR A 35 -4.83 -8.08 -1.61
C THR A 35 -6.13 -7.36 -1.92
N PHE A 36 -6.04 -6.19 -2.51
CA PHE A 36 -7.17 -5.46 -3.09
C PHE A 36 -6.79 -4.91 -4.46
N ASN A 37 -7.77 -4.87 -5.35
CA ASN A 37 -7.61 -4.33 -6.70
C ASN A 37 -8.82 -3.46 -7.06
N LEU A 38 -8.54 -2.28 -7.62
CA LEU A 38 -9.53 -1.40 -8.22
C LEU A 38 -9.57 -1.72 -9.73
N ALA A 39 -10.02 -2.93 -10.08
CA ALA A 39 -9.80 -3.65 -11.34
C ALA A 39 -9.94 -2.77 -12.60
N LYS A 40 -11.13 -2.24 -12.85
CA LYS A 40 -11.40 -1.33 -13.99
C LYS A 40 -11.36 0.14 -13.59
N GLY A 41 -11.03 0.42 -12.33
CA GLY A 41 -11.09 1.73 -11.71
C GLY A 41 -12.46 2.06 -11.14
N CYS A 42 -12.45 2.83 -10.05
CA CYS A 42 -13.66 3.29 -9.38
C CYS A 42 -13.81 4.80 -9.56
N THR A 43 -15.02 5.24 -9.84
CA THR A 43 -15.37 6.66 -9.96
C THR A 43 -16.34 7.04 -8.84
N SER A 44 -15.97 8.04 -8.07
CA SER A 44 -16.85 8.64 -7.07
C SER A 44 -16.97 10.16 -7.24
N GLN A 45 -18.01 10.74 -6.65
CA GLN A 45 -18.39 12.15 -6.82
C GLN A 45 -18.45 12.86 -5.47
N ASN A 46 -18.08 14.12 -5.45
CA ASN A 46 -18.29 15.03 -4.33
C ASN A 46 -19.60 15.80 -4.43
N ALA A 47 -19.94 16.56 -3.39
CA ALA A 47 -21.15 17.35 -3.32
C ALA A 47 -21.21 18.49 -4.37
N ALA A 48 -20.09 18.91 -4.92
CA ALA A 48 -20.04 19.92 -6.00
C ALA A 48 -20.24 19.34 -7.40
N GLY A 49 -20.36 18.02 -7.52
CA GLY A 49 -20.50 17.33 -8.78
C GLY A 49 -19.17 17.01 -9.48
N ASP A 50 -18.01 17.31 -8.84
CA ASP A 50 -16.73 16.88 -9.36
C ASP A 50 -16.56 15.38 -9.12
N THR A 51 -15.85 14.70 -10.00
CA THR A 51 -15.60 13.26 -9.91
C THR A 51 -14.12 12.97 -9.75
N ILE A 52 -13.79 11.92 -8.96
CA ILE A 52 -12.47 11.29 -8.96
C ILE A 52 -12.59 9.87 -9.51
N ARG A 53 -11.69 9.51 -10.43
CA ARG A 53 -11.50 8.14 -10.86
C ARG A 53 -10.17 7.64 -10.32
N SER A 54 -10.20 6.53 -9.59
CA SER A 54 -9.03 5.89 -8.99
C SER A 54 -8.84 4.50 -9.57
N THR A 55 -7.60 4.15 -9.87
CA THR A 55 -7.15 2.81 -10.30
C THR A 55 -5.97 2.38 -9.44
N GLY A 56 -5.71 1.09 -9.32
CA GLY A 56 -4.55 0.60 -8.59
C GLY A 56 -4.84 -0.65 -7.78
N GLU A 57 -3.85 -1.06 -7.01
CA GLU A 57 -3.87 -2.29 -6.24
C GLU A 57 -3.00 -2.18 -4.99
N GLY A 58 -3.12 -3.14 -4.11
CA GLY A 58 -2.27 -3.22 -2.94
C GLY A 58 -2.47 -4.50 -2.15
N ALA A 59 -1.66 -4.63 -1.10
CA ALA A 59 -1.73 -5.71 -0.14
C ALA A 59 -1.86 -5.15 1.27
N PHE A 60 -2.54 -5.88 2.16
CA PHE A 60 -2.72 -5.47 3.55
C PHE A 60 -2.79 -6.67 4.49
N ASP A 61 -2.40 -6.45 5.71
CA ASP A 61 -2.46 -7.42 6.80
C ASP A 61 -3.18 -6.80 8.00
N PRO A 62 -4.46 -7.16 8.24
CA PRO A 62 -5.20 -6.65 9.38
C PRO A 62 -4.58 -7.04 10.72
N GLY A 63 -3.91 -8.20 10.79
CA GLY A 63 -3.25 -8.70 12.00
C GLY A 63 -2.00 -7.91 12.36
N ALA A 64 -1.23 -7.52 11.36
CA ALA A 64 -0.03 -6.69 11.53
C ALA A 64 -0.33 -5.18 11.49
N GLY A 65 -1.53 -4.76 11.08
CA GLY A 65 -1.86 -3.36 10.89
C GLY A 65 -1.10 -2.72 9.71
N ALA A 66 -0.71 -3.52 8.71
CA ALA A 66 0.15 -3.11 7.61
C ALA A 66 -0.65 -2.97 6.31
N VAL A 67 -0.25 -2.00 5.48
CA VAL A 67 -0.75 -1.84 4.12
C VAL A 67 0.36 -1.33 3.21
N ALA A 68 0.36 -1.81 1.98
CA ALA A 68 1.18 -1.30 0.89
C ALA A 68 0.34 -1.30 -0.39
N GLY A 69 0.52 -0.31 -1.24
CA GLY A 69 -0.21 -0.24 -2.49
C GLY A 69 -0.16 1.15 -3.09
N GLY A 70 -0.69 1.25 -4.31
CA GLY A 70 -0.70 2.51 -5.03
C GLY A 70 -1.39 2.40 -6.37
N GLY A 71 -1.49 3.52 -7.04
CA GLY A 71 -2.12 3.61 -8.35
C GLY A 71 -2.18 5.01 -8.87
N ASN A 72 -3.13 5.25 -9.76
CA ASN A 72 -3.32 6.56 -10.37
C ASN A 72 -4.70 7.12 -10.05
N TYR A 73 -4.83 8.43 -10.14
CA TYR A 73 -6.12 9.10 -10.05
C TYR A 73 -6.26 10.23 -11.07
N SER A 74 -7.50 10.58 -11.39
CA SER A 74 -7.82 11.79 -12.13
C SER A 74 -9.09 12.42 -11.58
N ILE A 75 -9.06 13.75 -11.42
CA ILE A 75 -10.22 14.55 -10.97
C ILE A 75 -10.76 15.32 -12.15
N ARG A 76 -12.08 15.29 -12.32
CA ARG A 76 -12.81 16.09 -13.29
C ARG A 76 -13.81 16.96 -12.58
N ASN A 77 -13.96 18.19 -13.04
CA ASN A 77 -15.04 19.04 -12.56
C ASN A 77 -16.41 18.57 -13.09
N ALA A 78 -17.49 19.18 -12.61
CA ALA A 78 -18.87 18.86 -13.00
C ALA A 78 -19.13 19.02 -14.52
N GLN A 79 -18.28 19.74 -15.26
CA GLN A 79 -18.32 19.88 -16.72
C GLN A 79 -17.47 18.82 -17.44
N GLY A 80 -16.90 17.86 -16.72
CA GLY A 80 -16.09 16.77 -17.26
C GLY A 80 -14.63 17.16 -17.62
N LYS A 81 -14.19 18.39 -17.35
CA LYS A 81 -12.81 18.83 -17.60
C LYS A 81 -11.89 18.28 -16.51
N VAL A 82 -10.76 17.69 -16.90
CA VAL A 82 -9.71 17.27 -15.96
C VAL A 82 -9.11 18.50 -15.26
N THR A 83 -9.14 18.48 -13.93
CA THR A 83 -8.62 19.56 -13.07
C THR A 83 -7.38 19.13 -12.28
N ALA A 84 -7.23 17.81 -12.03
CA ALA A 84 -6.01 17.24 -11.44
C ALA A 84 -5.86 15.79 -11.88
N HIS A 85 -4.64 15.30 -11.89
CA HIS A 85 -4.29 13.89 -12.06
C HIS A 85 -2.94 13.60 -11.39
N GLY A 86 -2.63 12.34 -11.18
CA GLY A 86 -1.38 11.93 -10.55
C GLY A 86 -1.45 10.50 -10.04
N SER A 87 -0.56 10.18 -9.11
CA SER A 87 -0.52 8.88 -8.45
C SER A 87 -0.94 8.97 -6.98
N TRP A 88 -1.21 7.82 -6.38
CA TRP A 88 -1.45 7.70 -4.95
C TRP A 88 -0.64 6.53 -4.37
N SER A 89 -0.34 6.58 -3.07
CA SER A 89 0.21 5.47 -2.32
C SER A 89 -0.49 5.29 -0.98
N ALA A 90 -0.69 4.05 -0.55
CA ALA A 90 -1.19 3.72 0.77
C ALA A 90 -0.11 4.02 1.82
N THR A 91 -0.52 4.60 2.96
CA THR A 91 0.40 5.02 4.04
C THR A 91 0.03 4.46 5.39
N ALA A 92 -1.24 4.11 5.62
CA ALA A 92 -1.68 3.46 6.85
C ALA A 92 -2.94 2.63 6.61
N LEU A 93 -3.00 1.48 7.27
CA LEU A 93 -4.21 0.69 7.40
C LEU A 93 -5.09 1.29 8.51
N GLY A 94 -6.33 1.59 8.19
CA GLY A 94 -7.32 2.00 9.18
C GLY A 94 -8.07 0.81 9.73
N ASN A 95 -8.89 0.16 8.90
CA ASN A 95 -9.69 -0.99 9.28
C ASN A 95 -9.98 -1.88 8.07
N PHE A 96 -10.23 -3.15 8.33
CA PHE A 96 -10.82 -4.07 7.35
C PHE A 96 -11.93 -4.87 8.01
N LYS A 97 -13.09 -4.90 7.37
CA LYS A 97 -14.23 -5.74 7.74
C LYS A 97 -14.57 -6.65 6.57
N SER A 98 -14.35 -7.94 6.73
CA SER A 98 -14.80 -8.93 5.76
C SER A 98 -16.32 -9.14 5.89
N ASP A 99 -17.00 -9.25 4.77
CA ASP A 99 -18.42 -9.62 4.68
C ASP A 99 -18.61 -11.09 4.23
N GLY A 100 -17.50 -11.84 4.06
CA GLY A 100 -17.45 -13.22 3.56
C GLY A 100 -16.92 -13.30 2.12
N GLY A 101 -16.91 -14.50 1.56
CA GLY A 101 -16.36 -14.70 0.22
C GLY A 101 -16.59 -16.10 -0.34
N LEU A 102 -15.98 -16.41 -1.46
CA LEU A 102 -16.00 -17.68 -2.14
C LEU A 102 -14.81 -18.56 -1.73
N ASN A 103 -14.92 -19.86 -2.06
CA ASN A 103 -13.88 -20.84 -1.71
C ASN A 103 -12.58 -20.70 -2.55
N ASP A 104 -12.59 -19.89 -3.59
CA ASP A 104 -11.44 -19.60 -4.46
C ASP A 104 -10.53 -18.49 -3.93
N GLY A 105 -10.84 -17.92 -2.75
CA GLY A 105 -10.07 -16.87 -2.10
C GLY A 105 -10.60 -15.46 -2.36
N GLU A 106 -11.56 -15.27 -3.25
CA GLU A 106 -12.24 -13.98 -3.42
C GLU A 106 -13.08 -13.64 -2.20
N GLN A 107 -12.96 -12.42 -1.72
CA GLN A 107 -13.63 -11.94 -0.51
C GLN A 107 -14.34 -10.63 -0.77
N GLY A 108 -15.46 -10.43 -0.10
CA GLY A 108 -16.13 -9.15 0.02
C GLY A 108 -15.77 -8.45 1.33
N GLY A 109 -15.97 -7.14 1.37
CA GLY A 109 -15.75 -6.38 2.58
C GLY A 109 -15.55 -4.89 2.37
N ILE A 110 -15.11 -4.25 3.44
CA ILE A 110 -14.81 -2.82 3.48
C ILE A 110 -13.40 -2.64 4.01
N LEU A 111 -12.54 -1.99 3.22
CA LEU A 111 -11.18 -1.62 3.57
C LEU A 111 -11.09 -0.10 3.72
N ASP A 112 -10.71 0.38 4.90
CA ASP A 112 -10.38 1.77 5.16
C ASP A 112 -8.85 1.92 5.24
N ILE A 113 -8.28 2.78 4.41
CA ILE A 113 -6.86 3.12 4.40
C ILE A 113 -6.65 4.63 4.38
N THR A 114 -5.46 5.04 4.77
CA THR A 114 -4.97 6.41 4.54
C THR A 114 -4.02 6.39 3.36
N ILE A 115 -4.15 7.36 2.48
CA ILE A 115 -3.29 7.49 1.30
C ILE A 115 -2.62 8.87 1.24
N THR A 116 -1.57 8.95 0.45
CA THR A 116 -1.01 10.22 -0.03
C THR A 116 -1.29 10.34 -1.53
N LEU A 117 -1.88 11.46 -1.94
CA LEU A 117 -2.02 11.83 -3.35
C LEU A 117 -0.80 12.63 -3.79
N TYR A 118 -0.27 12.30 -4.95
CA TYR A 118 0.85 12.98 -5.60
C TYR A 118 0.36 13.59 -6.91
N PRO A 119 -0.19 14.82 -6.88
CA PRO A 119 -0.66 15.47 -8.08
C PRO A 119 0.51 15.85 -9.00
N ASP A 120 0.33 15.68 -10.30
CA ASP A 120 1.31 16.11 -11.29
C ASP A 120 1.47 17.62 -11.23
N GLY A 121 2.69 18.08 -10.90
CA GLY A 121 3.02 19.52 -10.77
C GLY A 121 2.53 20.19 -9.50
N GLY A 122 2.08 19.43 -8.48
CA GLY A 122 1.61 19.94 -7.19
C GLY A 122 2.34 19.33 -5.98
N ALA A 123 2.08 19.89 -4.81
CA ALA A 123 2.56 19.33 -3.55
C ALA A 123 1.76 18.08 -3.17
N PRO A 124 2.39 17.05 -2.56
CA PRO A 124 1.68 15.89 -2.04
C PRO A 124 0.61 16.26 -1.02
N GLN A 125 -0.52 15.59 -1.08
CA GLN A 125 -1.62 15.70 -0.11
C GLN A 125 -1.62 14.44 0.75
N THR A 126 -1.16 14.57 1.98
CA THR A 126 -1.05 13.45 2.93
C THR A 126 -2.31 13.29 3.78
N GLY A 127 -2.50 12.09 4.36
CA GLY A 127 -3.59 11.84 5.29
C GLY A 127 -4.98 11.80 4.64
N VAL A 128 -5.07 11.56 3.34
CA VAL A 128 -6.34 11.47 2.63
C VAL A 128 -6.98 10.11 2.93
N PRO A 129 -8.21 10.05 3.48
CA PRO A 129 -8.89 8.78 3.67
C PRO A 129 -9.33 8.18 2.34
N MET A 130 -9.19 6.87 2.23
CA MET A 130 -9.71 6.08 1.12
C MET A 130 -10.44 4.87 1.67
N ARG A 131 -11.66 4.64 1.20
CA ARG A 131 -12.48 3.46 1.51
C ARG A 131 -12.71 2.67 0.24
N VAL A 132 -12.35 1.40 0.26
CA VAL A 132 -12.61 0.43 -0.82
C VAL A 132 -13.72 -0.50 -0.35
N VAL A 133 -14.73 -0.68 -1.18
CA VAL A 133 -15.92 -1.50 -0.88
C VAL A 133 -16.11 -2.52 -1.99
N CYS A 134 -16.19 -3.80 -1.60
CA CYS A 134 -16.56 -4.93 -2.45
C CYS A 134 -17.61 -5.73 -1.68
N PRO A 135 -18.91 -5.48 -1.87
CA PRO A 135 -19.93 -6.10 -1.05
C PRO A 135 -20.11 -7.58 -1.41
N PHE A 136 -20.24 -8.41 -0.38
CA PHE A 136 -20.65 -9.81 -0.52
C PHE A 136 -21.95 -10.02 0.25
N VAL A 137 -23.05 -10.17 -0.49
CA VAL A 137 -24.40 -10.19 0.07
C VAL A 137 -25.12 -11.46 -0.36
N ASN A 138 -25.68 -12.19 0.60
CA ASN A 138 -26.45 -13.43 0.33
C ASN A 138 -25.68 -14.50 -0.45
N GLY A 139 -24.36 -14.57 -0.29
CA GLY A 139 -23.50 -15.57 -0.92
C GLY A 139 -23.05 -15.23 -2.34
N ALA A 140 -23.17 -13.96 -2.77
CA ALA A 140 -22.71 -13.45 -4.05
C ALA A 140 -22.10 -12.07 -3.93
N PHE A 141 -21.22 -11.71 -4.87
CA PHE A 141 -20.72 -10.32 -4.99
C PHE A 141 -21.82 -9.42 -5.57
N ASP A 142 -21.93 -8.23 -4.99
CA ASP A 142 -22.81 -7.17 -5.48
C ASP A 142 -21.94 -6.12 -6.22
N GLU A 143 -21.73 -6.34 -7.51
CA GLU A 143 -20.94 -5.44 -8.36
C GLU A 143 -21.51 -4.01 -8.42
N GLU A 144 -22.81 -3.84 -8.20
CA GLU A 144 -23.43 -2.51 -8.13
C GLU A 144 -23.02 -1.75 -6.86
N GLY A 145 -22.54 -2.45 -5.84
CA GLY A 145 -22.01 -1.90 -4.60
C GLY A 145 -20.53 -1.58 -4.60
N ASP A 146 -19.78 -2.07 -5.59
CA ASP A 146 -18.33 -1.87 -5.69
C ASP A 146 -17.96 -0.39 -5.79
N ALA A 147 -17.05 0.06 -4.95
CA ALA A 147 -16.66 1.48 -4.90
C ALA A 147 -15.26 1.71 -4.33
N ALA A 148 -14.66 2.84 -4.70
CA ALA A 148 -13.59 3.48 -3.95
C ALA A 148 -13.96 4.94 -3.70
N PHE A 149 -14.02 5.33 -2.43
CA PHE A 149 -14.28 6.69 -1.99
C PHE A 149 -12.98 7.33 -1.52
N VAL A 150 -12.67 8.54 -1.99
CA VAL A 150 -11.42 9.23 -1.71
C VAL A 150 -11.71 10.64 -1.17
N GLY A 151 -11.31 10.92 0.07
CA GLY A 151 -11.52 12.22 0.68
C GLY A 151 -12.99 12.65 0.69
N ALA A 152 -13.28 13.76 0.01
CA ALA A 152 -14.61 14.32 -0.10
C ALA A 152 -15.50 13.67 -1.18
N PHE A 153 -14.96 12.74 -1.96
CA PHE A 153 -15.68 12.03 -3.02
C PHE A 153 -16.36 10.79 -2.42
N THR A 154 -17.60 10.95 -1.98
CA THR A 154 -18.33 9.97 -1.16
C THR A 154 -19.59 9.39 -1.82
N THR A 155 -19.90 9.81 -3.04
CA THR A 155 -21.03 9.27 -3.81
C THR A 155 -20.49 8.38 -4.93
N ARG A 156 -20.91 7.12 -4.96
CA ARG A 156 -20.54 6.17 -6.01
C ARG A 156 -21.13 6.59 -7.36
N ILE A 157 -20.33 6.49 -8.40
CA ILE A 157 -20.78 6.62 -9.81
C ILE A 157 -20.60 5.27 -10.50
N ASP A 158 -19.41 4.68 -10.43
CA ASP A 158 -19.05 3.44 -11.10
C ASP A 158 -17.85 2.82 -10.40
N GLY A 159 -17.68 1.49 -10.50
CA GLY A 159 -16.52 0.83 -9.92
C GLY A 159 -16.57 -0.68 -10.01
N GLU A 160 -15.39 -1.29 -10.02
CA GLU A 160 -15.18 -2.71 -9.82
C GLU A 160 -14.00 -2.88 -8.86
N THR A 161 -14.24 -3.61 -7.78
CA THR A 161 -13.25 -3.88 -6.73
C THR A 161 -13.20 -5.37 -6.46
N VAL A 162 -12.03 -5.87 -6.06
CA VAL A 162 -11.83 -7.27 -5.66
C VAL A 162 -10.91 -7.29 -4.46
N PHE A 163 -11.27 -8.09 -3.45
CA PHE A 163 -10.36 -8.53 -2.40
C PHE A 163 -10.01 -10.00 -2.61
N HIS A 164 -8.77 -10.37 -2.29
CA HIS A 164 -8.31 -11.75 -2.38
C HIS A 164 -7.47 -12.10 -1.16
N ILE A 165 -7.64 -13.32 -0.64
CA ILE A 165 -6.76 -13.88 0.39
C ILE A 165 -5.63 -14.61 -0.33
N GLU A 166 -4.38 -14.24 -0.05
CA GLU A 166 -3.22 -15.01 -0.50
C GLU A 166 -3.14 -16.32 0.32
N GLN A 167 -3.13 -17.45 -0.39
CA GLN A 167 -3.09 -18.80 0.19
C GLN A 167 -1.66 -19.33 0.25
#